data_33fd6e60d00ffd58d811c0268f4c74f6
#
_entry.id   33fd6e60d00ffd58d811c0268f4c74f6
#
_cell.length_a   1.000
_cell.length_b   1.000
_cell.length_c   1.000
_cell.angle_alpha   90.00
_cell.angle_beta   90.00
_cell.angle_gamma   90.00
#
_symmetry.space_group_name_H-M   'P 1'
#
loop_
_entity.id
_entity.type
_entity.pdbx_description
1 polymer ?
#
loop_
_entity_poly.entity_id
_entity_poly.type
_entity_poly.pdbx_seq_one_letter_code
_entity_poly.pdbx_strand_id
1 'polypeptide(L)'
;KVFAIGIANQMVVLPIVAFAIASGLGLSAELSVGLMILACSPGGVTSNILTKLAKGDTALSVSYTAVVSVATVVTLPLIVGFSMDHFMGESAPDIDVLTLGITMFLLTTVPVVIGMTVRHYSTETADKMEGGVSMVAAGLFVIIVLAAIATEWDTLMDNIGKLGPAVIILSVAMLGIGYKSAEFLELNPKRATTVSIESGIQNASVGITVGGLILAAPDGGISTLSLPSGVYGVLMYIVVAPFVYWRITQSED
;
A
#
# COMPACT_ATOMS: atom_id res chain seq x y z
N LYS A 1 13.48 12.56 -13.55
CA LYS A 1 13.64 12.90 -12.12
C LYS A 1 12.44 12.45 -11.29
N VAL A 2 11.19 12.88 -11.62
CA VAL A 2 9.99 12.58 -10.81
C VAL A 2 9.73 11.08 -10.61
N PHE A 3 9.86 10.27 -11.65
CA PHE A 3 9.73 8.81 -11.54
C PHE A 3 10.81 8.20 -10.65
N ALA A 4 12.05 8.66 -10.77
CA ALA A 4 13.15 8.10 -9.99
C ALA A 4 12.97 8.32 -8.49
N ILE A 5 12.57 9.53 -8.07
CA ILE A 5 12.37 9.82 -6.65
C ILE A 5 11.17 9.06 -6.08
N GLY A 6 10.10 8.99 -6.84
CA GLY A 6 8.94 8.25 -6.39
C GLY A 6 9.22 6.76 -6.26
N ILE A 7 9.88 6.13 -7.26
CA ILE A 7 10.28 4.72 -7.18
C ILE A 7 11.25 4.51 -6.00
N ALA A 8 12.22 5.41 -5.78
CA ALA A 8 13.12 5.32 -4.64
C ALA A 8 12.36 5.39 -3.31
N ASN A 9 11.41 6.32 -3.18
CA ASN A 9 10.57 6.42 -1.99
C ASN A 9 9.77 5.14 -1.75
N GLN A 10 9.13 4.60 -2.78
CA GLN A 10 8.26 3.44 -2.66
C GLN A 10 9.01 2.13 -2.45
N MET A 11 10.11 1.91 -3.16
CA MET A 11 10.78 0.62 -3.20
C MET A 11 11.97 0.51 -2.25
N VAL A 12 12.50 1.64 -1.76
CA VAL A 12 13.66 1.67 -0.88
C VAL A 12 13.33 2.35 0.43
N VAL A 13 12.89 3.61 0.39
CA VAL A 13 12.68 4.39 1.61
C VAL A 13 11.55 3.83 2.45
N LEU A 14 10.42 3.50 1.85
CA LEU A 14 9.24 2.98 2.55
C LEU A 14 9.54 1.64 3.27
N PRO A 15 10.13 0.61 2.65
CA PRO A 15 10.53 -0.60 3.38
C PRO A 15 11.53 -0.33 4.51
N ILE A 16 12.49 0.56 4.33
CA ILE A 16 13.45 0.94 5.38
C ILE A 16 12.73 1.61 6.55
N VAL A 17 11.81 2.54 6.29
CA VAL A 17 11.03 3.22 7.33
C VAL A 17 10.13 2.22 8.05
N ALA A 18 9.45 1.33 7.34
CA ALA A 18 8.62 0.29 7.92
C ALA A 18 9.44 -0.66 8.82
N PHE A 19 10.61 -1.08 8.36
CA PHE A 19 11.54 -1.93 9.13
C PHE A 19 11.99 -1.23 10.43
N ALA A 20 12.35 0.04 10.34
CA ALA A 20 12.75 0.84 11.50
C ALA A 20 11.60 1.00 12.50
N ILE A 21 10.36 1.22 12.03
CA ILE A 21 9.17 1.32 12.87
C ILE A 21 8.87 -0.02 13.55
N ALA A 22 8.86 -1.13 12.80
CA ALA A 22 8.61 -2.47 13.33
C ALA A 22 9.59 -2.81 14.45
N SER A 23 10.89 -2.59 14.21
CA SER A 23 11.96 -2.83 15.19
C SER A 23 11.88 -1.87 16.37
N GLY A 24 11.65 -0.58 16.12
CA GLY A 24 11.68 0.45 17.16
C GLY A 24 10.48 0.41 18.11
N LEU A 25 9.30 0.01 17.64
CA LEU A 25 8.10 -0.13 18.46
C LEU A 25 7.97 -1.53 19.09
N GLY A 26 8.85 -2.47 18.75
CA GLY A 26 8.81 -3.83 19.25
C GLY A 26 7.49 -4.51 18.93
N LEU A 27 7.08 -4.50 17.66
CA LEU A 27 5.94 -5.28 17.18
C LEU A 27 6.24 -6.78 17.34
N SER A 28 5.20 -7.62 17.42
CA SER A 28 5.40 -9.07 17.31
C SER A 28 6.02 -9.44 15.95
N ALA A 29 6.61 -10.62 15.87
CA ALA A 29 7.26 -11.08 14.65
C ALA A 29 6.30 -11.05 13.44
N GLU A 30 5.09 -11.57 13.62
CA GLU A 30 4.05 -11.61 12.59
C GLU A 30 3.59 -10.20 12.18
N LEU A 31 3.36 -9.31 13.14
CA LEU A 31 2.95 -7.93 12.86
C LEU A 31 4.06 -7.13 12.18
N SER A 32 5.32 -7.42 12.52
CA SER A 32 6.49 -6.82 11.85
C SER A 32 6.55 -7.23 10.38
N VAL A 33 6.43 -8.52 10.10
CA VAL A 33 6.36 -9.04 8.72
C VAL A 33 5.14 -8.49 7.98
N GLY A 34 3.98 -8.45 8.64
CA GLY A 34 2.77 -7.86 8.06
C GLY A 34 2.92 -6.37 7.70
N LEU A 35 3.64 -5.59 8.51
CA LEU A 35 3.97 -4.20 8.21
C LEU A 35 4.93 -4.09 7.01
N MET A 36 5.87 -5.02 6.88
CA MET A 36 6.77 -5.10 5.72
C MET A 36 6.03 -5.50 4.45
N ILE A 37 5.08 -6.44 4.52
CA ILE A 37 4.18 -6.79 3.40
C ILE A 37 3.43 -5.55 2.92
N LEU A 38 2.83 -4.79 3.84
CA LEU A 38 2.16 -3.53 3.53
C LEU A 38 3.10 -2.54 2.84
N ALA A 39 4.29 -2.33 3.39
CA ALA A 39 5.28 -1.39 2.85
C ALA A 39 5.82 -1.81 1.48
N CYS A 40 5.82 -3.09 1.16
CA CYS A 40 6.22 -3.60 -0.16
C CYS A 40 5.06 -3.68 -1.15
N SER A 41 3.82 -3.43 -0.71
CA SER A 41 2.65 -3.40 -1.60
C SER A 41 2.68 -2.16 -2.49
N PRO A 42 2.26 -2.25 -3.77
CA PRO A 42 2.20 -1.07 -4.63
C PRO A 42 1.14 -0.09 -4.14
N GLY A 43 1.12 1.13 -4.68
CA GLY A 43 -0.06 1.98 -4.62
C GLY A 43 -1.26 1.33 -5.32
N GLY A 44 -2.41 1.99 -5.32
CA GLY A 44 -3.62 1.42 -5.93
C GLY A 44 -4.59 2.48 -6.45
N VAL A 45 -5.80 2.04 -6.76
CA VAL A 45 -6.88 2.95 -7.20
C VAL A 45 -7.09 4.08 -6.18
N THR A 46 -6.93 3.77 -4.90
CA THR A 46 -7.09 4.75 -3.80
C THR A 46 -6.08 5.89 -3.91
N SER A 47 -4.79 5.62 -4.15
CA SER A 47 -3.79 6.68 -4.30
C SER A 47 -4.08 7.55 -5.52
N ASN A 48 -4.55 6.96 -6.62
CA ASN A 48 -4.94 7.70 -7.83
C ASN A 48 -6.13 8.63 -7.57
N ILE A 49 -7.15 8.16 -6.86
CA ILE A 49 -8.34 8.97 -6.48
C ILE A 49 -7.92 10.11 -5.54
N LEU A 50 -7.13 9.81 -4.51
CA LEU A 50 -6.65 10.82 -3.57
C LEU A 50 -5.76 11.86 -4.25
N THR A 51 -4.90 11.45 -5.18
CA THR A 51 -4.10 12.36 -6.01
C THR A 51 -5.01 13.30 -6.82
N LYS A 52 -6.06 12.77 -7.45
CA LYS A 52 -7.05 13.58 -8.18
C LYS A 52 -7.76 14.57 -7.28
N LEU A 53 -8.21 14.13 -6.10
CA LEU A 53 -8.87 14.99 -5.11
C LEU A 53 -7.95 16.10 -4.60
N ALA A 54 -6.69 15.79 -4.35
CA ALA A 54 -5.67 16.75 -3.91
C ALA A 54 -5.13 17.64 -5.04
N LYS A 55 -5.75 17.60 -6.24
CA LYS A 55 -5.33 18.36 -7.43
C LYS A 55 -3.88 18.09 -7.86
N GLY A 56 -3.39 16.87 -7.62
CA GLY A 56 -2.11 16.36 -8.10
C GLY A 56 -2.15 16.00 -9.60
N ASP A 57 -1.04 15.47 -10.10
CA ASP A 57 -0.87 14.96 -11.46
C ASP A 57 -1.34 13.49 -11.52
N THR A 58 -2.62 13.29 -11.88
CA THR A 58 -3.26 11.97 -11.92
C THR A 58 -2.63 11.05 -12.97
N ALA A 59 -2.19 11.61 -14.12
CA ALA A 59 -1.54 10.81 -15.15
C ALA A 59 -0.19 10.24 -14.64
N LEU A 60 0.55 11.05 -13.90
CA LEU A 60 1.77 10.61 -13.22
C LEU A 60 1.46 9.52 -12.17
N SER A 61 0.42 9.70 -11.37
CA SER A 61 -0.02 8.76 -10.33
C SER A 61 -0.32 7.36 -10.92
N VAL A 62 -1.17 7.30 -11.95
CA VAL A 62 -1.52 6.05 -12.64
C VAL A 62 -0.28 5.37 -13.25
N SER A 63 0.55 6.15 -13.93
CA SER A 63 1.77 5.62 -14.56
C SER A 63 2.76 5.08 -13.51
N TYR A 64 2.86 5.77 -12.39
CA TYR A 64 3.69 5.40 -11.27
C TYR A 64 3.22 4.09 -10.62
N THR A 65 1.93 4.00 -10.27
CA THR A 65 1.32 2.77 -9.73
C THR A 65 1.54 1.58 -10.67
N ALA A 66 1.41 1.77 -12.00
CA ALA A 66 1.63 0.70 -12.96
C ALA A 66 3.07 0.18 -12.94
N VAL A 67 4.07 1.07 -12.94
CA VAL A 67 5.49 0.69 -12.89
C VAL A 67 5.83 -0.02 -11.58
N VAL A 68 5.38 0.52 -10.45
CA VAL A 68 5.61 -0.08 -9.13
C VAL A 68 4.92 -1.44 -9.03
N SER A 69 3.70 -1.61 -9.55
CA SER A 69 2.99 -2.90 -9.55
C SER A 69 3.77 -4.01 -10.28
N VAL A 70 4.44 -3.68 -11.38
CA VAL A 70 5.31 -4.63 -12.07
C VAL A 70 6.57 -4.94 -11.25
N ALA A 71 7.19 -3.93 -10.69
CA ALA A 71 8.42 -4.09 -9.93
C ALA A 71 8.21 -4.89 -8.62
N THR A 72 7.07 -4.71 -7.96
CA THR A 72 6.73 -5.42 -6.71
C THR A 72 6.57 -6.93 -6.89
N VAL A 73 6.32 -7.41 -8.09
CA VAL A 73 6.32 -8.86 -8.40
C VAL A 73 7.63 -9.54 -7.96
N VAL A 74 8.74 -8.83 -8.11
CA VAL A 74 10.07 -9.33 -7.74
C VAL A 74 10.48 -8.84 -6.36
N THR A 75 10.30 -7.56 -6.07
CA THR A 75 10.85 -6.96 -4.86
C THR A 75 10.09 -7.34 -3.60
N LEU A 76 8.75 -7.51 -3.67
CA LEU A 76 7.97 -7.89 -2.51
C LEU A 76 8.37 -9.28 -1.98
N PRO A 77 8.42 -10.36 -2.78
CA PRO A 77 8.83 -11.67 -2.27
C PRO A 77 10.23 -11.66 -1.64
N LEU A 78 11.17 -10.93 -2.23
CA LEU A 78 12.55 -10.87 -1.73
C LEU A 78 12.63 -10.12 -0.40
N ILE A 79 11.98 -8.96 -0.28
CA ILE A 79 12.01 -8.15 0.95
C ILE A 79 11.22 -8.84 2.07
N VAL A 80 10.10 -9.45 1.74
CA VAL A 80 9.27 -10.19 2.70
C VAL A 80 10.01 -11.43 3.19
N GLY A 81 10.66 -12.19 2.30
CA GLY A 81 11.51 -13.32 2.68
C GLY A 81 12.60 -12.89 3.67
N PHE A 82 13.36 -11.85 3.34
CA PHE A 82 14.33 -11.27 4.27
C PHE A 82 13.70 -10.85 5.62
N SER A 83 12.51 -10.24 5.58
CA SER A 83 11.83 -9.78 6.79
C SER A 83 11.37 -10.95 7.66
N MET A 84 10.95 -12.05 7.07
CA MET A 84 10.57 -13.26 7.78
C MET A 84 11.76 -13.90 8.45
N ASP A 85 12.87 -14.06 7.74
CA ASP A 85 14.12 -14.57 8.31
C ASP A 85 14.57 -13.72 9.50
N HIS A 86 14.46 -12.39 9.37
CA HIS A 86 14.91 -11.47 10.41
C HIS A 86 13.98 -11.43 11.64
N PHE A 87 12.65 -11.34 11.44
CA PHE A 87 11.70 -11.14 12.54
C PHE A 87 11.16 -12.46 13.12
N MET A 88 11.00 -13.50 12.29
CA MET A 88 10.42 -14.79 12.69
C MET A 88 11.46 -15.89 12.88
N GLY A 89 12.63 -15.78 12.23
CA GLY A 89 13.71 -16.76 12.33
C GLY A 89 13.23 -18.18 11.98
N GLU A 90 13.50 -19.15 12.86
CA GLU A 90 13.12 -20.55 12.68
C GLU A 90 11.60 -20.81 12.66
N SER A 91 10.80 -19.83 13.11
CA SER A 91 9.33 -19.91 13.08
C SER A 91 8.74 -19.40 11.76
N ALA A 92 9.58 -18.93 10.83
CA ALA A 92 9.13 -18.45 9.54
C ALA A 92 8.57 -19.60 8.71
N PRO A 93 7.38 -19.48 8.11
CA PRO A 93 6.90 -20.46 7.15
C PRO A 93 7.79 -20.45 5.91
N ASP A 94 7.98 -21.62 5.31
CA ASP A 94 8.67 -21.72 4.02
C ASP A 94 7.90 -20.97 2.94
N ILE A 95 8.58 -20.02 2.30
CA ILE A 95 8.02 -19.28 1.16
C ILE A 95 8.65 -19.78 -0.13
N ASP A 96 7.82 -20.25 -1.05
CA ASP A 96 8.22 -20.36 -2.44
C ASP A 96 8.17 -18.96 -3.10
N VAL A 97 9.34 -18.30 -3.14
CA VAL A 97 9.51 -16.96 -3.72
C VAL A 97 9.00 -16.88 -5.16
N LEU A 98 9.16 -17.97 -5.94
CA LEU A 98 8.71 -18.01 -7.32
C LEU A 98 7.18 -18.06 -7.40
N THR A 99 6.55 -18.94 -6.63
CA THR A 99 5.08 -19.04 -6.58
C THR A 99 4.45 -17.75 -6.06
N LEU A 100 5.04 -17.14 -5.02
CA LEU A 100 4.58 -15.86 -4.51
C LEU A 100 4.72 -14.76 -5.58
N GLY A 101 5.84 -14.69 -6.29
CA GLY A 101 6.06 -13.75 -7.39
C GLY A 101 5.05 -13.92 -8.53
N ILE A 102 4.78 -15.15 -8.97
CA ILE A 102 3.76 -15.44 -9.98
C ILE A 102 2.38 -15.00 -9.51
N THR A 103 2.04 -15.31 -8.26
CA THR A 103 0.75 -14.91 -7.68
C THR A 103 0.62 -13.39 -7.62
N MET A 104 1.67 -12.69 -7.21
CA MET A 104 1.71 -11.23 -7.23
C MET A 104 1.55 -10.66 -8.64
N PHE A 105 2.19 -11.27 -9.64
CA PHE A 105 2.01 -10.88 -11.04
C PHE A 105 0.54 -11.00 -11.48
N LEU A 106 -0.09 -12.11 -11.16
CA LEU A 106 -1.49 -12.34 -11.50
C LEU A 106 -2.45 -11.39 -10.75
N LEU A 107 -2.18 -11.09 -9.49
CA LEU A 107 -3.03 -10.23 -8.65
C LEU A 107 -2.88 -8.74 -8.93
N THR A 108 -1.68 -8.29 -9.29
CA THR A 108 -1.40 -6.84 -9.43
C THR A 108 -1.20 -6.43 -10.89
N THR A 109 -0.29 -7.08 -11.60
CA THR A 109 0.12 -6.67 -12.95
C THR A 109 -0.96 -6.99 -13.99
N VAL A 110 -1.52 -8.19 -13.95
CA VAL A 110 -2.52 -8.62 -14.95
C VAL A 110 -3.78 -7.72 -14.94
N PRO A 111 -4.41 -7.41 -13.79
CA PRO A 111 -5.56 -6.50 -13.76
C PRO A 111 -5.22 -5.09 -14.28
N VAL A 112 -4.03 -4.58 -13.94
CA VAL A 112 -3.57 -3.26 -14.42
C VAL A 112 -3.41 -3.28 -15.95
N VAL A 113 -2.77 -4.31 -16.52
CA VAL A 113 -2.61 -4.46 -17.97
C VAL A 113 -3.96 -4.58 -18.67
N ILE A 114 -4.89 -5.35 -18.10
CA ILE A 114 -6.26 -5.45 -18.65
C ILE A 114 -6.95 -4.08 -18.63
N GLY A 115 -6.91 -3.36 -17.52
CA GLY A 115 -7.53 -2.04 -17.39
C GLY A 115 -6.92 -1.02 -18.36
N MET A 116 -5.59 -1.00 -18.49
CA MET A 116 -4.89 -0.14 -19.45
C MET A 116 -5.25 -0.50 -20.90
N THR A 117 -5.37 -1.78 -21.21
CA THR A 117 -5.75 -2.27 -22.55
C THR A 117 -7.17 -1.83 -22.90
N VAL A 118 -8.13 -2.03 -22.00
CA VAL A 118 -9.51 -1.55 -22.20
C VAL A 118 -9.53 -0.04 -22.41
N ARG A 119 -8.81 0.73 -21.60
CA ARG A 119 -8.74 2.18 -21.75
C ARG A 119 -8.08 2.63 -23.05
N HIS A 120 -7.09 1.89 -23.54
CA HIS A 120 -6.40 2.18 -24.81
C HIS A 120 -7.32 1.99 -26.01
N TYR A 121 -8.10 0.90 -26.05
CA TYR A 121 -8.98 0.59 -27.17
C TYR A 121 -10.34 1.24 -27.11
N SER A 122 -10.85 1.53 -25.90
CA SER A 122 -12.16 2.16 -25.71
C SER A 122 -12.22 2.96 -24.41
N THR A 123 -11.84 4.22 -24.48
CA THR A 123 -11.92 5.16 -23.35
C THR A 123 -13.35 5.29 -22.84
N GLU A 124 -14.35 5.31 -23.75
CA GLU A 124 -15.77 5.39 -23.39
C GLU A 124 -16.21 4.18 -22.56
N THR A 125 -15.79 2.98 -22.90
CA THR A 125 -16.09 1.77 -22.13
C THR A 125 -15.41 1.82 -20.77
N ALA A 126 -14.14 2.22 -20.71
CA ALA A 126 -13.39 2.36 -19.47
C ALA A 126 -14.06 3.36 -18.52
N ASP A 127 -14.46 4.52 -19.02
CA ASP A 127 -15.12 5.57 -18.22
C ASP A 127 -16.51 5.13 -17.71
N LYS A 128 -17.27 4.40 -18.52
CA LYS A 128 -18.57 3.82 -18.10
C LYS A 128 -18.42 2.76 -17.00
N MET A 129 -17.36 1.96 -17.06
CA MET A 129 -17.11 0.87 -16.10
C MET A 129 -16.46 1.37 -14.81
N GLU A 130 -15.71 2.48 -14.83
CA GLU A 130 -14.91 2.98 -13.69
C GLU A 130 -15.75 3.11 -12.41
N GLY A 131 -16.91 3.74 -12.49
CA GLY A 131 -17.78 3.94 -11.32
C GLY A 131 -18.29 2.63 -10.71
N GLY A 132 -18.78 1.71 -11.55
CA GLY A 132 -19.29 0.41 -11.07
C GLY A 132 -18.20 -0.47 -10.50
N VAL A 133 -17.07 -0.58 -11.18
CA VAL A 133 -15.91 -1.37 -10.71
C VAL A 133 -15.37 -0.80 -9.41
N SER A 134 -15.22 0.52 -9.31
CA SER A 134 -14.75 1.18 -8.08
C SER A 134 -15.69 0.97 -6.91
N MET A 135 -17.01 1.00 -7.13
CA MET A 135 -18.00 0.76 -6.08
C MET A 135 -17.94 -0.69 -5.58
N VAL A 136 -17.87 -1.66 -6.48
CA VAL A 136 -17.73 -3.08 -6.12
C VAL A 136 -16.43 -3.33 -5.37
N ALA A 137 -15.31 -2.78 -5.87
CA ALA A 137 -14.00 -2.91 -5.21
C ALA A 137 -14.00 -2.32 -3.80
N ALA A 138 -14.58 -1.12 -3.62
CA ALA A 138 -14.71 -0.49 -2.31
C ALA A 138 -15.60 -1.32 -1.35
N GLY A 139 -16.72 -1.84 -1.83
CA GLY A 139 -17.59 -2.71 -1.04
C GLY A 139 -16.90 -3.99 -0.59
N LEU A 140 -16.22 -4.67 -1.50
CA LEU A 140 -15.43 -5.87 -1.18
C LEU A 140 -14.31 -5.56 -0.20
N PHE A 141 -13.61 -4.44 -0.38
CA PHE A 141 -12.57 -4.01 0.56
C PHE A 141 -13.11 -3.82 1.97
N VAL A 142 -14.25 -3.12 2.13
CA VAL A 142 -14.90 -2.94 3.44
C VAL A 142 -15.27 -4.29 4.07
N ILE A 143 -15.83 -5.22 3.30
CA ILE A 143 -16.19 -6.55 3.79
C ILE A 143 -14.94 -7.30 4.27
N ILE A 144 -13.84 -7.29 3.49
CA ILE A 144 -12.59 -7.95 3.85
C ILE A 144 -11.98 -7.34 5.12
N VAL A 145 -11.98 -6.01 5.24
CA VAL A 145 -11.45 -5.32 6.44
C VAL A 145 -12.29 -5.65 7.67
N LEU A 146 -13.62 -5.64 7.56
CA LEU A 146 -14.49 -6.00 8.67
C LEU A 146 -14.32 -7.47 9.08
N ALA A 147 -14.18 -8.37 8.11
CA ALA A 147 -13.87 -9.77 8.37
C ALA A 147 -12.51 -9.92 9.07
N ALA A 148 -11.47 -9.21 8.63
CA ALA A 148 -10.16 -9.21 9.26
C ALA A 148 -10.21 -8.77 10.72
N ILE A 149 -10.91 -7.68 10.99
CA ILE A 149 -11.10 -7.15 12.35
C ILE A 149 -11.88 -8.15 13.22
N ALA A 150 -12.93 -8.76 12.67
CA ALA A 150 -13.78 -9.68 13.43
C ALA A 150 -13.08 -11.01 13.77
N THR A 151 -12.28 -11.55 12.85
CA THR A 151 -11.55 -12.82 13.05
C THR A 151 -10.32 -12.69 13.93
N GLU A 152 -9.63 -11.54 13.87
CA GLU A 152 -8.39 -11.27 14.61
C GLU A 152 -8.59 -10.24 15.73
N TRP A 153 -9.81 -10.15 16.28
CA TRP A 153 -10.19 -9.14 17.26
C TRP A 153 -9.27 -9.12 18.48
N ASP A 154 -8.98 -10.28 19.05
CA ASP A 154 -8.13 -10.38 20.26
C ASP A 154 -6.70 -9.96 19.94
N THR A 155 -6.13 -10.48 18.85
CA THR A 155 -4.78 -10.09 18.38
C THR A 155 -4.70 -8.59 18.10
N LEU A 156 -5.75 -8.03 17.49
CA LEU A 156 -5.82 -6.59 17.21
C LEU A 156 -5.86 -5.78 18.50
N MET A 157 -6.74 -6.14 19.46
CA MET A 157 -6.89 -5.39 20.71
C MET A 157 -5.63 -5.45 21.57
N ASP A 158 -4.98 -6.60 21.65
CA ASP A 158 -3.73 -6.79 22.38
C ASP A 158 -2.57 -5.95 21.80
N ASN A 159 -2.62 -5.70 20.50
CA ASN A 159 -1.53 -5.01 19.79
C ASN A 159 -1.88 -3.61 19.29
N ILE A 160 -3.13 -3.13 19.43
CA ILE A 160 -3.57 -1.85 18.86
C ILE A 160 -2.74 -0.67 19.38
N GLY A 161 -2.27 -0.74 20.63
CA GLY A 161 -1.42 0.28 21.24
C GLY A 161 -0.06 0.45 20.55
N LYS A 162 0.43 -0.57 19.82
CA LYS A 162 1.66 -0.51 19.03
C LYS A 162 1.35 -0.43 17.53
N LEU A 163 0.41 -1.23 17.05
CA LEU A 163 0.07 -1.33 15.64
C LEU A 163 -0.57 -0.03 15.11
N GLY A 164 -1.51 0.56 15.85
CA GLY A 164 -2.12 1.83 15.48
C GLY A 164 -1.09 2.95 15.26
N PRO A 165 -0.25 3.25 16.27
CA PRO A 165 0.87 4.19 16.10
C PRO A 165 1.82 3.82 14.97
N ALA A 166 2.17 2.53 14.79
CA ALA A 166 3.08 2.09 13.74
C ALA A 166 2.58 2.48 12.34
N VAL A 167 1.32 2.16 12.03
CA VAL A 167 0.75 2.45 10.71
C VAL A 167 0.50 3.96 10.49
N ILE A 168 0.15 4.70 11.55
CA ILE A 168 0.00 6.16 11.50
C ILE A 168 1.36 6.81 11.22
N ILE A 169 2.38 6.45 11.99
CA ILE A 169 3.74 7.00 11.83
C ILE A 169 4.25 6.68 10.43
N LEU A 170 4.05 5.45 9.93
CA LEU A 170 4.45 5.06 8.57
C LEU A 170 3.80 5.95 7.53
N SER A 171 2.47 6.12 7.58
CA SER A 171 1.74 6.93 6.60
C SER A 171 2.14 8.41 6.68
N VAL A 172 2.20 9.01 7.88
CA VAL A 172 2.60 10.41 8.08
C VAL A 172 4.03 10.65 7.60
N ALA A 173 4.96 9.77 8.01
CA ALA A 173 6.37 9.88 7.62
C ALA A 173 6.52 9.83 6.10
N MET A 174 5.84 8.86 5.45
CA MET A 174 5.97 8.68 4.01
C MET A 174 5.27 9.77 3.19
N LEU A 175 4.13 10.30 3.66
CA LEU A 175 3.54 11.51 3.08
C LEU A 175 4.53 12.69 3.15
N GLY A 176 5.13 12.90 4.32
CA GLY A 176 6.10 13.97 4.54
C GLY A 176 7.38 13.80 3.73
N ILE A 177 7.97 12.60 3.74
CA ILE A 177 9.18 12.28 2.95
C ILE A 177 8.91 12.44 1.46
N GLY A 178 7.78 11.92 0.97
CA GLY A 178 7.38 12.04 -0.42
C GLY A 178 7.26 13.49 -0.87
N TYR A 179 6.60 14.32 -0.06
CA TYR A 179 6.45 15.75 -0.35
C TYR A 179 7.80 16.48 -0.31
N LYS A 180 8.57 16.30 0.76
CA LYS A 180 9.87 16.97 0.93
C LYS A 180 10.92 16.55 -0.09
N SER A 181 10.97 15.27 -0.45
CA SER A 181 11.87 14.78 -1.50
C SER A 181 11.53 15.38 -2.88
N ALA A 182 10.24 15.58 -3.15
CA ALA A 182 9.79 16.23 -4.38
C ALA A 182 10.12 17.73 -4.39
N GLU A 183 9.94 18.44 -3.26
CA GLU A 183 10.37 19.84 -3.10
C GLU A 183 11.88 19.99 -3.30
N PHE A 184 12.67 19.11 -2.68
CA PHE A 184 14.14 19.13 -2.81
C PHE A 184 14.61 18.99 -4.27
N LEU A 185 13.84 18.28 -5.10
CA LEU A 185 14.10 18.14 -6.54
C LEU A 185 13.44 19.24 -7.38
N GLU A 186 12.93 20.29 -6.75
CA GLU A 186 12.27 21.43 -7.40
C GLU A 186 11.10 20.99 -8.32
N LEU A 187 10.36 19.96 -7.92
CA LEU A 187 9.16 19.55 -8.65
C LEU A 187 8.03 20.56 -8.39
N ASN A 188 7.21 20.78 -9.42
CA ASN A 188 6.05 21.64 -9.25
C ASN A 188 5.06 21.08 -8.22
N PRO A 189 4.19 21.91 -7.63
CA PRO A 189 3.29 21.52 -6.54
C PRO A 189 2.37 20.32 -6.87
N LYS A 190 1.90 20.19 -8.12
CA LYS A 190 1.08 19.07 -8.55
C LYS A 190 1.83 17.74 -8.46
N ARG A 191 3.07 17.71 -8.94
CA ARG A 191 3.92 16.52 -8.90
C ARG A 191 4.39 16.19 -7.50
N ALA A 192 4.70 17.21 -6.68
CA ALA A 192 5.04 17.02 -5.28
C ALA A 192 3.88 16.37 -4.51
N THR A 193 2.64 16.83 -4.75
CA THR A 193 1.43 16.22 -4.21
C THR A 193 1.31 14.75 -4.62
N THR A 194 1.52 14.45 -5.90
CA THR A 194 1.46 13.08 -6.42
C THR A 194 2.50 12.18 -5.77
N VAL A 195 3.77 12.61 -5.74
CA VAL A 195 4.85 11.83 -5.11
C VAL A 195 4.56 11.59 -3.63
N SER A 196 4.04 12.60 -2.91
CA SER A 196 3.65 12.48 -1.51
C SER A 196 2.58 11.40 -1.31
N ILE A 197 1.47 11.49 -2.04
CA ILE A 197 0.34 10.55 -1.91
C ILE A 197 0.76 9.14 -2.32
N GLU A 198 1.45 8.98 -3.45
CA GLU A 198 1.94 7.67 -3.90
C GLU A 198 2.94 7.03 -2.92
N SER A 199 3.74 7.84 -2.22
CA SER A 199 4.66 7.33 -1.19
C SER A 199 3.93 6.96 0.11
N GLY A 200 2.90 7.71 0.49
CA GLY A 200 2.22 7.58 1.78
C GLY A 200 0.97 6.71 1.77
N ILE A 201 0.45 6.31 0.61
CA ILE A 201 -0.79 5.53 0.48
C ILE A 201 -0.53 4.21 -0.24
N GLN A 202 -0.71 3.12 0.51
CA GLN A 202 -0.43 1.76 0.05
C GLN A 202 -1.70 0.97 -0.24
N ASN A 203 -1.58 -0.08 -1.06
CA ASN A 203 -2.69 -0.98 -1.37
C ASN A 203 -2.90 -2.00 -0.24
N ALA A 204 -3.75 -1.64 0.70
CA ALA A 204 -4.08 -2.51 1.83
C ALA A 204 -4.69 -3.85 1.38
N SER A 205 -5.49 -3.88 0.30
CA SER A 205 -6.07 -5.13 -0.21
C SER A 205 -5.01 -6.12 -0.65
N VAL A 206 -3.98 -5.65 -1.36
CA VAL A 206 -2.83 -6.47 -1.75
C VAL A 206 -2.11 -7.00 -0.51
N GLY A 207 -1.85 -6.13 0.48
CA GLY A 207 -1.20 -6.53 1.71
C GLY A 207 -1.99 -7.60 2.50
N ILE A 208 -3.31 -7.46 2.59
CA ILE A 208 -4.19 -8.47 3.22
C ILE A 208 -4.09 -9.80 2.47
N THR A 209 -4.20 -9.77 1.14
CA THR A 209 -4.16 -10.98 0.32
C THR A 209 -2.82 -11.69 0.42
N VAL A 210 -1.71 -10.95 0.34
CA VAL A 210 -0.36 -11.50 0.46
C VAL A 210 -0.11 -12.10 1.84
N GLY A 211 -0.54 -11.43 2.90
CA GLY A 211 -0.45 -11.96 4.26
C GLY A 211 -1.16 -13.31 4.40
N GLY A 212 -2.36 -13.43 3.84
CA GLY A 212 -3.12 -14.69 3.84
C GLY A 212 -2.53 -15.79 2.96
N LEU A 213 -1.80 -15.44 1.89
CA LEU A 213 -1.10 -16.41 1.04
C LEU A 213 0.16 -16.97 1.70
N ILE A 214 0.85 -16.16 2.50
CA ILE A 214 2.08 -16.57 3.20
C ILE A 214 1.74 -17.41 4.42
N LEU A 215 0.80 -16.96 5.23
CA LEU A 215 0.38 -17.62 6.45
C LEU A 215 -1.15 -17.67 6.49
N ALA A 216 -1.72 -18.83 6.19
CA ALA A 216 -3.16 -19.00 6.31
C ALA A 216 -3.58 -19.03 7.79
N ALA A 217 -4.71 -18.41 8.11
CA ALA A 217 -5.29 -18.55 9.45
C ALA A 217 -5.77 -19.99 9.69
N PRO A 218 -5.51 -20.57 10.87
CA PRO A 218 -5.88 -21.96 11.19
C PRO A 218 -7.38 -22.24 11.00
N ASP A 219 -8.22 -21.27 11.30
CA ASP A 219 -9.69 -21.39 11.28
C ASP A 219 -10.33 -20.87 9.98
N GLY A 220 -9.53 -20.69 8.91
CA GLY A 220 -10.02 -20.14 7.65
C GLY A 220 -10.36 -18.64 7.72
N GLY A 221 -9.96 -17.95 8.78
CA GLY A 221 -10.09 -16.52 8.96
C GLY A 221 -9.05 -15.71 8.17
N ILE A 222 -8.70 -14.55 8.70
CA ILE A 222 -7.70 -13.66 8.11
C ILE A 222 -6.39 -13.79 8.88
N SER A 223 -5.30 -13.90 8.15
CA SER A 223 -3.95 -14.04 8.69
C SER A 223 -3.55 -12.87 9.60
N THR A 224 -2.83 -13.17 10.70
CA THR A 224 -2.18 -12.15 11.54
C THR A 224 -1.24 -11.26 10.72
N LEU A 225 -0.59 -11.79 9.68
CA LEU A 225 0.22 -11.01 8.74
C LEU A 225 -0.59 -9.97 7.97
N SER A 226 -1.90 -10.14 7.87
CA SER A 226 -2.80 -9.23 7.15
C SER A 226 -3.29 -8.06 8.00
N LEU A 227 -3.20 -8.15 9.34
CA LEU A 227 -3.71 -7.13 10.26
C LEU A 227 -3.12 -5.73 10.04
N PRO A 228 -1.79 -5.55 9.87
CA PRO A 228 -1.23 -4.22 9.62
C PRO A 228 -1.83 -3.57 8.38
N SER A 229 -2.07 -4.34 7.32
CA SER A 229 -2.71 -3.85 6.10
C SER A 229 -4.17 -3.49 6.30
N GLY A 230 -4.91 -4.29 7.08
CA GLY A 230 -6.31 -4.00 7.42
C GLY A 230 -6.46 -2.72 8.23
N VAL A 231 -5.67 -2.56 9.29
CA VAL A 231 -5.67 -1.35 10.14
C VAL A 231 -5.23 -0.13 9.33
N TYR A 232 -4.17 -0.26 8.54
CA TYR A 232 -3.70 0.80 7.67
C TYR A 232 -4.75 1.25 6.66
N GLY A 233 -5.45 0.29 6.05
CA GLY A 233 -6.48 0.57 5.05
C GLY A 233 -7.63 1.45 5.55
N VAL A 234 -7.87 1.46 6.86
CA VAL A 234 -8.84 2.36 7.51
C VAL A 234 -8.16 3.68 7.90
N LEU A 235 -7.03 3.60 8.62
CA LEU A 235 -6.39 4.78 9.21
C LEU A 235 -5.75 5.70 8.18
N MET A 236 -5.32 5.17 7.02
CA MET A 236 -4.71 5.98 5.96
C MET A 236 -5.62 7.12 5.48
N TYR A 237 -6.95 6.91 5.45
CA TYR A 237 -7.90 7.96 5.04
C TYR A 237 -7.95 9.10 6.05
N ILE A 238 -7.88 8.77 7.35
CA ILE A 238 -7.85 9.76 8.43
C ILE A 238 -6.54 10.57 8.36
N VAL A 239 -5.43 9.88 8.11
CA VAL A 239 -4.10 10.52 8.04
C VAL A 239 -3.96 11.40 6.80
N VAL A 240 -4.47 10.95 5.65
CA VAL A 240 -4.29 11.70 4.40
C VAL A 240 -5.26 12.87 4.26
N ALA A 241 -6.42 12.83 4.91
CA ALA A 241 -7.45 13.84 4.76
C ALA A 241 -6.97 15.29 5.06
N PRO A 242 -6.20 15.56 6.13
CA PRO A 242 -5.63 16.90 6.36
C PRO A 242 -4.67 17.34 5.25
N PHE A 243 -3.87 16.42 4.71
CA PHE A 243 -2.96 16.72 3.60
C PHE A 243 -3.74 17.05 2.32
N VAL A 244 -4.76 16.27 1.98
CA VAL A 244 -5.61 16.53 0.81
C VAL A 244 -6.32 17.87 0.96
N TYR A 245 -6.89 18.15 2.14
CA TYR A 245 -7.54 19.43 2.42
C TYR A 245 -6.58 20.61 2.24
N TRP A 246 -5.40 20.51 2.81
CA TRP A 246 -4.34 21.53 2.66
C TRP A 246 -3.98 21.76 1.18
N ARG A 247 -3.89 20.68 0.38
CA ARG A 247 -3.56 20.81 -1.06
C ARG A 247 -4.69 21.43 -1.89
N ILE A 248 -5.93 21.14 -1.55
CA ILE A 248 -7.08 21.76 -2.21
C ILE A 248 -7.09 23.27 -1.97
N THR A 249 -6.93 23.70 -0.72
CA THR A 249 -6.97 25.12 -0.35
C THR A 249 -5.83 25.94 -0.97
N GLN A 250 -4.64 25.37 -1.06
CA GLN A 250 -3.49 26.04 -1.69
C GLN A 250 -3.55 26.12 -3.23
N SER A 251 -4.45 25.42 -3.86
CA SER A 251 -4.59 25.44 -5.32
C SER A 251 -5.70 26.38 -5.80
N GLU A 252 -6.37 27.05 -4.89
CA GLU A 252 -7.39 28.09 -5.17
C GLU A 252 -6.78 29.51 -5.19
N ASP A 253 -5.56 29.66 -4.72
CA ASP A 253 -4.73 30.88 -4.81
C ASP A 253 -3.79 30.80 -6.04
#